data_f6437f4250948f6cb5221f09aceb3738
#
_entry.id   f6437f4250948f6cb5221f09aceb3738
#
_cell.length_a   1.000
_cell.length_b   1.000
_cell.length_c   1.000
_cell.angle_alpha   90.00
_cell.angle_beta   90.00
_cell.angle_gamma   90.00
#
_symmetry.space_group_name_H-M   'P 1'
#
loop_
_entity.id
_entity.type
_entity.pdbx_description
1 polymer ?
#
loop_
_entity_poly.entity_id
_entity_poly.type
_entity_poly.pdbx_seq_one_letter_code
_entity_poly.pdbx_strand_id
1 'polypeptide(L)' 'MSELIRVQCPKCGGTMKAKARKIRGGFSMPCTHCNAAITFESESNDSSIRQALSLARRLRRQALTLN' A
#
# COMPACT_ATOMS: atom_id res chain seq x y z
N MET A 1 7.13 15.95 -2.81
CA MET A 1 5.96 15.41 -3.48
C MET A 1 5.66 14.02 -2.95
N SER A 2 4.41 13.71 -2.82
CA SER A 2 4.02 12.39 -2.34
C SER A 2 3.78 11.44 -3.51
N GLU A 3 4.36 10.26 -3.39
CA GLU A 3 4.14 9.20 -4.35
C GLU A 3 2.87 8.44 -3.99
N LEU A 4 2.04 8.20 -5.00
CA LEU A 4 0.82 7.43 -4.80
C LEU A 4 1.02 6.03 -5.37
N ILE A 5 0.62 5.04 -4.59
CA ILE A 5 0.71 3.64 -4.96
C ILE A 5 -0.69 3.11 -5.18
N ARG A 6 -0.89 2.43 -6.29
CA ARG A 6 -2.17 1.80 -6.59
C ARG A 6 -2.31 0.53 -5.77
N VAL A 7 -3.42 0.43 -5.05
CA VAL A 7 -3.71 -0.71 -4.19
C VAL A 7 -5.04 -1.32 -4.62
N GLN A 8 -5.06 -2.63 -4.77
CA GLN A 8 -6.28 -3.34 -5.12
C GLN A 8 -6.87 -3.98 -3.88
N CYS A 9 -8.17 -3.76 -3.66
CA CYS A 9 -8.86 -4.36 -2.53
C CYS A 9 -8.98 -5.87 -2.72
N PRO A 10 -8.56 -6.68 -1.74
CA PRO A 10 -8.65 -8.13 -1.88
C PRO A 10 -10.07 -8.66 -1.82
N LYS A 11 -11.03 -7.88 -1.37
CA LYS A 11 -12.41 -8.33 -1.24
C LYS A 11 -13.29 -7.95 -2.41
N CYS A 12 -13.23 -6.70 -2.85
CA CYS A 12 -14.11 -6.23 -3.93
C CYS A 12 -13.36 -6.02 -5.25
N GLY A 13 -12.04 -6.06 -5.23
CA GLY A 13 -11.24 -5.86 -6.43
C GLY A 13 -11.13 -4.43 -6.89
N GLY A 14 -11.71 -3.49 -6.14
CA GLY A 14 -11.64 -2.08 -6.49
C GLY A 14 -10.21 -1.54 -6.33
N THR A 15 -9.85 -0.59 -7.17
CA THR A 15 -8.52 0.02 -7.13
C THR A 15 -8.59 1.35 -6.39
N MET A 16 -7.62 1.59 -5.53
CA MET A 16 -7.51 2.85 -4.81
C MET A 16 -6.05 3.26 -4.72
N LYS A 17 -5.81 4.50 -4.33
CA LYS A 17 -4.46 5.02 -4.24
C LYS A 17 -4.15 5.39 -2.81
N ALA A 18 -2.92 5.14 -2.39
CA ALA A 18 -2.45 5.49 -1.06
C ALA A 18 -1.05 6.06 -1.15
N LYS A 19 -0.72 6.96 -0.22
CA LYS A 19 0.60 7.58 -0.20
C LYS A 19 1.64 6.55 0.23
N ALA A 20 2.75 6.50 -0.52
CA ALA A 20 3.80 5.54 -0.24
C ALA A 20 4.33 5.64 1.19
N ARG A 21 4.44 6.85 1.73
CA ARG A 21 4.96 7.05 3.08
C ARG A 21 4.03 6.49 4.15
N LYS A 22 2.77 6.25 3.83
CA LYS A 22 1.83 5.69 4.79
C LYS A 22 1.76 4.17 4.73
N ILE A 23 2.18 3.59 3.61
CA ILE A 23 2.13 2.14 3.44
C ILE A 23 3.35 1.51 4.10
N ARG A 24 3.12 0.89 5.23
CA ARG A 24 4.16 0.20 5.99
C ARG A 24 3.53 -1.00 6.69
N GLY A 25 4.37 -1.88 7.23
CA GLY A 25 3.86 -3.05 7.93
C GLY A 25 2.97 -2.65 9.10
N GLY A 26 1.78 -3.20 9.15
CA GLY A 26 0.81 -2.89 10.19
C GLY A 26 -0.12 -1.74 9.87
N PHE A 27 0.11 -1.02 8.77
CA PHE A 27 -0.80 0.05 8.36
C PHE A 27 -2.09 -0.56 7.83
N SER A 28 -3.22 0.01 8.23
CA SER A 28 -4.50 -0.42 7.72
C SER A 28 -5.31 0.79 7.25
N MET A 29 -6.13 0.58 6.24
CA MET A 29 -6.99 1.62 5.70
C MET A 29 -8.30 1.01 5.23
N PRO A 30 -9.41 1.76 5.25
CA PRO A 30 -10.66 1.26 4.72
C PRO A 30 -10.68 1.33 3.20
N CYS A 31 -11.33 0.35 2.58
CA CYS A 31 -11.55 0.39 1.15
C CYS A 31 -12.58 1.47 0.84
N THR A 32 -12.31 2.30 -0.18
CA THR A 32 -13.23 3.37 -0.55
C THR A 32 -14.45 2.85 -1.30
N HIS A 33 -14.45 1.58 -1.70
CA HIS A 33 -15.55 0.99 -2.46
C HIS A 33 -16.46 0.12 -1.60
N CYS A 34 -15.88 -0.72 -0.73
CA CYS A 34 -16.69 -1.65 0.06
C CYS A 34 -16.49 -1.49 1.57
N ASN A 35 -15.67 -0.54 2.00
CA ASN A 35 -15.39 -0.24 3.41
C ASN A 35 -14.69 -1.37 4.17
N ALA A 36 -14.23 -2.40 3.49
CA ALA A 36 -13.49 -3.47 4.15
C ALA A 36 -12.13 -2.94 4.62
N ALA A 37 -11.69 -3.37 5.79
CA ALA A 37 -10.38 -2.98 6.29
C ALA A 37 -9.29 -3.71 5.50
N ILE A 38 -8.31 -2.94 5.03
CA ILE A 38 -7.16 -3.48 4.30
C ILE A 38 -5.93 -3.28 5.17
N THR A 39 -5.34 -4.38 5.61
CA THR A 39 -4.13 -4.34 6.45
C THR A 39 -2.92 -4.72 5.61
N PHE A 40 -1.90 -3.89 5.66
CA PHE A 40 -0.67 -4.11 4.90
C PHE A 40 0.33 -4.88 5.74
N GLU A 41 0.56 -6.12 5.34
CA GLU A 41 1.48 -7.01 6.03
C GLU A 41 2.37 -7.72 5.01
N SER A 42 3.65 -7.87 5.34
CA SER A 42 4.59 -8.55 4.44
C SER A 42 4.26 -10.04 4.30
N GLU A 43 3.53 -10.59 5.26
CA GLU A 43 3.11 -11.98 5.23
C GLU A 43 1.71 -12.16 4.67
N SER A 44 1.12 -11.11 4.12
CA SER A 44 -0.22 -11.19 3.55
C SER A 44 -0.27 -12.21 2.41
N ASN A 45 -1.38 -12.92 2.33
CA ASN A 45 -1.61 -13.86 1.23
C ASN A 45 -1.96 -13.13 -0.07
N ASP A 46 -2.31 -11.86 0.02
CA ASP A 46 -2.68 -11.08 -1.15
C ASP A 46 -1.45 -10.48 -1.79
N SER A 47 -1.20 -10.86 -3.05
CA SER A 47 -0.02 -10.39 -3.76
C SER A 47 -0.05 -8.88 -4.01
N SER A 48 -1.23 -8.29 -4.19
CA SER A 48 -1.35 -6.85 -4.37
C SER A 48 -0.86 -6.09 -3.14
N ILE A 49 -1.21 -6.59 -1.95
CA ILE A 49 -0.78 -5.97 -0.71
C ILE A 49 0.74 -6.09 -0.56
N ARG A 50 1.30 -7.26 -0.83
CA ARG A 50 2.75 -7.46 -0.76
C ARG A 50 3.49 -6.57 -1.75
N GLN A 51 2.96 -6.45 -2.96
CA GLN A 51 3.57 -5.60 -3.98
C GLN A 51 3.53 -4.14 -3.56
N ALA A 52 2.42 -3.69 -2.98
CA ALA A 52 2.30 -2.32 -2.52
C ALA A 52 3.32 -2.01 -1.42
N LEU A 53 3.51 -2.93 -0.48
CA LEU A 53 4.50 -2.77 0.57
C LEU A 53 5.91 -2.70 0.00
N SER A 54 6.22 -3.59 -0.93
CA SER A 54 7.55 -3.63 -1.54
C SER A 54 7.84 -2.33 -2.29
N LEU A 55 6.86 -1.87 -3.06
CA LEU A 55 6.99 -0.63 -3.82
C LEU A 55 7.15 0.56 -2.89
N ALA A 56 6.38 0.61 -1.81
CA ALA A 56 6.46 1.70 -0.85
C ALA A 56 7.85 1.77 -0.21
N ARG A 57 8.41 0.61 0.15
CA ARG A 57 9.75 0.55 0.71
C ARG A 57 10.78 1.09 -0.28
N ARG A 58 10.65 0.68 -1.54
CA ARG A 58 11.58 1.11 -2.57
C ARG A 58 11.52 2.62 -2.76
N LEU A 59 10.32 3.18 -2.81
CA LEU A 59 10.17 4.62 -2.99
C LEU A 59 10.71 5.41 -1.81
N ARG A 60 10.49 4.95 -0.59
CA ARG A 60 11.03 5.61 0.59
C ARG A 60 12.55 5.56 0.61
N ARG A 61 13.12 4.42 0.22
CA ARG A 61 14.57 4.28 0.16
C ARG A 61 15.17 5.22 -0.87
N GLN A 62 14.53 5.34 -2.03
CA GLN A 62 14.99 6.26 -3.06
C GLN A 62 14.96 7.71 -2.59
N ALA A 63 13.88 8.09 -1.90
CA ALA A 63 13.77 9.44 -1.39
C ALA A 63 14.87 9.76 -0.39
N LEU A 64 15.21 8.81 0.49
CA LEU A 64 16.30 8.99 1.45
C LEU A 64 17.64 9.07 0.76
N THR A 65 17.83 8.29 -0.30
CA THR A 65 19.10 8.26 -1.02
C THR A 65 19.35 9.56 -1.77
N LEU A 66 18.29 10.18 -2.28
CA LEU A 66 18.42 11.40 -3.06
C LEU A 66 18.79 12.62 -2.22
N ASN A 67 18.64 12.52 -0.93
CA ASN A 67 19.07 13.60 -0.03
C ASN A 67 20.53 13.45 0.35
#